data_88bdbed05b73c204f580ad64ef1b5973
#
_entry.id   88bdbed05b73c204f580ad64ef1b5973
#
_cell.length_a   1.000
_cell.length_b   1.000
_cell.length_c   1.000
_cell.angle_alpha   90.00
_cell.angle_beta   90.00
_cell.angle_gamma   90.00
#
_symmetry.space_group_name_H-M   'P 1'
#
loop_
_entity.id
_entity.type
_entity.pdbx_description
1 polymer ?
#
loop_
_entity_poly.entity_id
_entity_poly.type
_entity_poly.pdbx_seq_one_letter_code
_entity_poly.pdbx_strand_id
1 'polypeptide(L)'
;MTRLFVLLCAALAVVLAGCATPEGPATRLDKANILPLELDDAYQFRKILTSVFDPNLDEQRVSGAKTGGVIDFERARRTWGAVDSLEVSKRHGSYFTLFWRTSKDSDVTLRLEYRQAGLGNFVMAQERYFPAARGSHRSTFQVTGDEFLENGLVSAWRALLIVDGRIVALRQSSMWR
;
A
#
# COMPACT_ATOMS: atom_id res chain seq x y z
N MET A 1 -38.97 -20.60 23.49
CA MET A 1 -38.65 -19.76 22.30
C MET A 1 -37.49 -18.80 22.53
N THR A 2 -37.42 -18.10 23.66
CA THR A 2 -36.39 -17.10 23.97
C THR A 2 -34.95 -17.65 23.99
N ARG A 3 -34.73 -18.86 24.54
CA ARG A 3 -33.38 -19.47 24.59
C ARG A 3 -32.84 -19.88 23.22
N LEU A 4 -33.70 -20.31 22.30
CA LEU A 4 -33.31 -20.66 20.93
C LEU A 4 -32.94 -19.42 20.12
N PHE A 5 -33.64 -18.30 20.36
CA PHE A 5 -33.36 -17.02 19.70
C PHE A 5 -32.00 -16.41 20.16
N VAL A 6 -31.70 -16.52 21.46
CA VAL A 6 -30.42 -16.07 22.02
C VAL A 6 -29.24 -16.87 21.47
N LEU A 7 -29.40 -18.20 21.34
CA LEU A 7 -28.37 -19.07 20.73
C LEU A 7 -28.15 -18.77 19.25
N LEU A 8 -29.24 -18.49 18.51
CA LEU A 8 -29.15 -18.13 17.09
C LEU A 8 -28.45 -16.76 16.89
N CYS A 9 -28.77 -15.78 17.72
CA CYS A 9 -28.10 -14.47 17.69
C CYS A 9 -26.61 -14.55 18.08
N ALA A 10 -26.26 -15.40 19.06
CA ALA A 10 -24.88 -15.63 19.45
C ALA A 10 -24.07 -16.33 18.34
N ALA A 11 -24.66 -17.31 17.66
CA ALA A 11 -24.04 -17.97 16.52
C ALA A 11 -23.84 -17.02 15.33
N LEU A 12 -24.81 -16.14 15.06
CA LEU A 12 -24.73 -15.13 14.00
C LEU A 12 -23.64 -14.06 14.28
N ALA A 13 -23.46 -13.68 15.54
CA ALA A 13 -22.43 -12.73 15.95
C ALA A 13 -21.00 -13.27 15.76
N VAL A 14 -20.79 -14.57 15.94
CA VAL A 14 -19.50 -15.24 15.73
C VAL A 14 -19.15 -15.31 14.24
N VAL A 15 -20.14 -15.44 13.35
CA VAL A 15 -19.91 -15.50 11.90
C VAL A 15 -19.57 -14.11 11.31
N LEU A 16 -20.02 -13.03 11.96
CA LEU A 16 -19.73 -11.65 11.55
C LEU A 16 -18.37 -11.12 12.03
N ALA A 17 -17.71 -11.81 12.92
CA ALA A 17 -16.31 -11.54 13.29
C ALA A 17 -15.37 -12.07 12.19
N GLY A 18 -15.60 -11.64 10.95
CA GLY A 18 -14.67 -11.80 9.84
C GLY A 18 -13.40 -11.04 10.20
N CYS A 19 -12.40 -11.77 10.66
CA CYS A 19 -11.10 -11.24 11.04
C CYS A 19 -10.44 -10.55 9.84
N ALA A 20 -10.61 -9.24 9.71
CA ALA A 20 -9.59 -8.43 9.07
C ALA A 20 -8.37 -8.53 9.98
N THR A 21 -7.44 -9.41 9.66
CA THR A 21 -6.13 -9.45 10.32
C THR A 21 -5.54 -8.05 10.21
N PRO A 22 -5.24 -7.37 11.34
CA PRO A 22 -4.69 -6.03 11.28
C PRO A 22 -3.39 -6.08 10.48
N GLU A 23 -3.29 -5.22 9.49
CA GLU A 23 -2.11 -5.11 8.65
C GLU A 23 -0.93 -4.66 9.51
N GLY A 24 0.09 -5.51 9.64
CA GLY A 24 1.31 -5.19 10.37
C GLY A 24 2.04 -3.97 9.77
N PRO A 25 2.93 -3.29 10.51
CA PRO A 25 3.68 -2.16 10.00
C PRO A 25 4.54 -2.58 8.79
N ALA A 26 4.74 -1.65 7.85
CA ALA A 26 5.69 -1.87 6.76
C ALA A 26 7.12 -1.76 7.32
N THR A 27 7.96 -2.74 7.00
CA THR A 27 9.39 -2.74 7.35
C THR A 27 10.19 -2.25 6.17
N ARG A 28 11.06 -1.25 6.38
CA ARG A 28 12.00 -0.77 5.37
C ARG A 28 13.18 -1.73 5.27
N LEU A 29 13.62 -2.00 4.05
CA LEU A 29 14.81 -2.79 3.78
C LEU A 29 15.95 -1.88 3.31
N ASP A 30 17.11 -2.00 3.93
CA ASP A 30 18.32 -1.31 3.49
C ASP A 30 18.86 -1.89 2.18
N LYS A 31 18.58 -3.17 1.93
CA LYS A 31 18.97 -3.86 0.69
C LYS A 31 17.93 -4.91 0.32
N ALA A 32 17.35 -4.78 -0.87
CA ALA A 32 16.46 -5.78 -1.43
C ALA A 32 17.27 -6.90 -2.11
N ASN A 33 17.11 -8.14 -1.66
CA ASN A 33 17.70 -9.29 -2.32
C ASN A 33 16.99 -9.58 -3.65
N ILE A 34 17.75 -9.99 -4.64
CA ILE A 34 17.24 -10.53 -5.91
C ILE A 34 16.69 -11.93 -5.62
N LEU A 35 15.41 -12.14 -5.97
CA LEU A 35 14.72 -13.40 -5.76
C LEU A 35 14.38 -14.05 -7.11
N PRO A 36 14.32 -15.40 -7.18
CA PRO A 36 13.88 -16.09 -8.38
C PRO A 36 12.42 -15.76 -8.69
N LEU A 37 12.11 -15.65 -9.99
CA LEU A 37 10.77 -15.42 -10.50
C LEU A 37 10.12 -16.76 -10.85
N GLU A 38 9.02 -17.08 -10.18
CA GLU A 38 8.21 -18.28 -10.42
C GLU A 38 6.73 -17.91 -10.29
N LEU A 39 6.16 -17.39 -11.39
CA LEU A 39 4.79 -16.91 -11.41
C LEU A 39 3.79 -18.05 -11.16
N ASP A 40 2.82 -17.80 -10.27
CA ASP A 40 1.73 -18.72 -9.93
C ASP A 40 0.39 -17.98 -9.96
N ASP A 41 -0.53 -18.44 -10.79
CA ASP A 41 -1.86 -17.86 -10.98
C ASP A 41 -2.72 -17.86 -9.69
N ALA A 42 -2.32 -18.63 -8.68
CA ALA A 42 -2.95 -18.58 -7.37
C ALA A 42 -2.78 -17.22 -6.67
N TYR A 43 -1.78 -16.43 -7.08
CA TYR A 43 -1.42 -15.13 -6.50
C TYR A 43 -1.58 -14.04 -7.55
N GLN A 44 -2.35 -13.01 -7.24
CA GLN A 44 -2.67 -11.97 -8.23
C GLN A 44 -2.77 -10.60 -7.61
N PHE A 45 -2.19 -9.60 -8.27
CA PHE A 45 -2.55 -8.21 -8.04
C PHE A 45 -3.81 -7.87 -8.84
N ARG A 46 -4.85 -7.38 -8.16
CA ARG A 46 -6.13 -6.98 -8.78
C ARG A 46 -6.09 -5.54 -9.26
N LYS A 47 -5.58 -4.65 -8.41
CA LYS A 47 -5.50 -3.21 -8.67
C LYS A 47 -4.38 -2.60 -7.83
N ILE A 48 -3.70 -1.63 -8.39
CA ILE A 48 -2.76 -0.77 -7.65
C ILE A 48 -3.18 0.68 -7.90
N LEU A 49 -3.38 1.41 -6.82
CA LEU A 49 -3.64 2.84 -6.84
C LEU A 49 -2.41 3.55 -6.33
N THR A 50 -1.98 4.54 -7.08
CA THR A 50 -0.88 5.42 -6.69
C THR A 50 -1.41 6.83 -6.61
N SER A 51 -1.00 7.58 -5.60
CA SER A 51 -1.29 9.00 -5.48
C SER A 51 -0.14 9.72 -4.84
N VAL A 52 0.02 10.98 -5.17
CA VAL A 52 1.01 11.87 -4.60
C VAL A 52 0.28 12.96 -3.84
N PHE A 53 0.76 13.27 -2.65
CA PHE A 53 0.36 14.44 -1.90
C PHE A 53 1.56 15.38 -1.79
N ASP A 54 1.55 16.41 -2.61
CA ASP A 54 2.56 17.47 -2.63
C ASP A 54 1.87 18.79 -2.99
N PRO A 55 1.78 19.75 -2.07
CA PRO A 55 1.12 21.03 -2.32
C PRO A 55 1.70 21.79 -3.50
N ASN A 56 3.01 21.67 -3.77
CA ASN A 56 3.63 22.34 -4.90
C ASN A 56 3.15 21.81 -6.25
N LEU A 57 2.85 20.51 -6.34
CA LEU A 57 2.29 19.89 -7.54
C LEU A 57 0.78 20.17 -7.67
N ASP A 58 0.07 20.27 -6.56
CA ASP A 58 -1.36 20.54 -6.55
C ASP A 58 -1.66 21.97 -7.02
N GLU A 59 -0.83 22.96 -6.64
CA GLU A 59 -0.97 24.35 -7.11
C GLU A 59 -0.77 24.47 -8.63
N GLN A 60 0.13 23.70 -9.20
CA GLN A 60 0.35 23.69 -10.66
C GLN A 60 -0.82 23.04 -11.43
N ARG A 61 -1.53 22.08 -10.83
CA ARG A 61 -2.68 21.40 -11.43
C ARG A 61 -3.98 22.21 -11.37
N VAL A 62 -4.16 23.05 -10.35
CA VAL A 62 -5.39 23.81 -10.12
C VAL A 62 -5.56 24.96 -11.12
N SER A 63 -4.50 25.44 -11.75
CA SER A 63 -4.59 26.57 -12.69
C SER A 63 -5.39 26.30 -13.99
N GLY A 64 -5.94 25.08 -14.19
CA GLY A 64 -6.64 24.75 -15.43
C GLY A 64 -7.84 23.80 -15.38
N ALA A 65 -8.21 23.19 -14.25
CA ALA A 65 -9.25 22.16 -14.25
C ALA A 65 -10.29 22.30 -13.12
N LYS A 66 -11.57 21.98 -13.47
CA LYS A 66 -12.73 21.88 -12.55
C LYS A 66 -12.60 20.74 -11.49
N THR A 67 -11.38 20.33 -11.15
CA THR A 67 -11.06 19.19 -10.28
C THR A 67 -10.76 19.61 -8.83
N GLY A 68 -10.90 20.88 -8.49
CA GLY A 68 -10.55 21.44 -7.18
C GLY A 68 -11.16 20.68 -6.00
N GLY A 69 -12.44 20.32 -6.07
CA GLY A 69 -13.13 19.67 -4.96
C GLY A 69 -12.61 18.27 -4.60
N VAL A 70 -12.11 17.48 -5.57
CA VAL A 70 -11.54 16.15 -5.31
C VAL A 70 -10.13 16.27 -4.69
N ILE A 71 -9.36 17.24 -5.15
CA ILE A 71 -8.03 17.54 -4.61
C ILE A 71 -8.16 18.04 -3.17
N ASP A 72 -9.11 18.92 -2.89
CA ASP A 72 -9.36 19.45 -1.55
C ASP A 72 -9.80 18.36 -0.58
N PHE A 73 -10.64 17.42 -1.02
CA PHE A 73 -11.07 16.29 -0.22
C PHE A 73 -9.89 15.35 0.14
N GLU A 74 -9.05 14.98 -0.82
CA GLU A 74 -7.86 14.15 -0.58
C GLU A 74 -6.86 14.87 0.33
N ARG A 75 -6.66 16.17 0.13
CA ARG A 75 -5.82 17.01 1.02
C ARG A 75 -6.36 16.99 2.44
N ALA A 76 -7.66 17.31 2.62
CA ALA A 76 -8.31 17.32 3.92
C ALA A 76 -8.20 15.96 4.63
N ARG A 77 -8.41 14.87 3.90
CA ARG A 77 -8.27 13.51 4.44
C ARG A 77 -6.85 13.20 4.90
N ARG A 78 -5.83 13.63 4.16
CA ARG A 78 -4.42 13.36 4.49
C ARG A 78 -3.89 14.26 5.60
N THR A 79 -4.39 15.50 5.69
CA THR A 79 -4.00 16.44 6.72
C THR A 79 -4.87 16.37 7.98
N TRP A 80 -5.90 15.52 7.98
CA TRP A 80 -6.79 15.37 9.13
C TRP A 80 -6.01 15.06 10.41
N GLY A 81 -6.24 15.90 11.46
CA GLY A 81 -5.56 15.78 12.75
C GLY A 81 -4.12 16.30 12.78
N ALA A 82 -3.61 16.91 11.71
CA ALA A 82 -2.35 17.65 11.78
C ALA A 82 -2.59 18.99 12.50
N VAL A 83 -1.73 19.30 13.47
CA VAL A 83 -1.86 20.48 14.34
C VAL A 83 -1.07 21.67 13.78
N ASP A 84 0.03 21.39 13.08
CA ASP A 84 0.91 22.42 12.55
C ASP A 84 1.40 22.09 11.11
N SER A 85 2.12 23.06 10.52
CA SER A 85 2.67 22.96 9.17
C SER A 85 3.75 21.88 9.05
N LEU A 86 4.48 21.60 10.13
CA LEU A 86 5.50 20.56 10.16
C LEU A 86 4.86 19.17 10.08
N GLU A 87 3.77 18.95 10.81
CA GLU A 87 3.03 17.70 10.73
C GLU A 87 2.39 17.51 9.36
N VAL A 88 1.90 18.59 8.73
CA VAL A 88 1.42 18.54 7.34
C VAL A 88 2.53 18.16 6.39
N SER A 89 3.71 18.78 6.53
CA SER A 89 4.85 18.49 5.64
C SER A 89 5.34 17.05 5.75
N LYS A 90 5.30 16.44 6.94
CA LYS A 90 5.62 15.02 7.14
C LYS A 90 4.66 14.05 6.45
N ARG A 91 3.50 14.54 6.02
CA ARG A 91 2.50 13.74 5.28
C ARG A 91 2.62 13.93 3.76
N HIS A 92 3.49 14.83 3.29
CA HIS A 92 3.79 14.93 1.87
C HIS A 92 4.47 13.65 1.40
N GLY A 93 4.11 13.15 0.23
CA GLY A 93 4.71 11.95 -0.28
C GLY A 93 3.92 11.18 -1.32
N SER A 94 4.45 10.02 -1.63
CA SER A 94 3.87 9.03 -2.54
C SER A 94 3.15 7.95 -1.75
N TYR A 95 1.93 7.65 -2.15
CA TYR A 95 1.06 6.67 -1.48
C TYR A 95 0.64 5.58 -2.44
N PHE A 96 0.68 4.35 -1.97
CA PHE A 96 0.34 3.15 -2.72
C PHE A 96 -0.73 2.36 -1.99
N THR A 97 -1.80 1.99 -2.70
CA THR A 97 -2.79 1.03 -2.21
C THR A 97 -2.82 -0.14 -3.16
N LEU A 98 -2.46 -1.31 -2.65
CA LEU A 98 -2.36 -2.55 -3.41
C LEU A 98 -3.52 -3.46 -3.04
N PHE A 99 -4.29 -3.88 -4.04
CA PHE A 99 -5.33 -4.89 -3.90
C PHE A 99 -4.79 -6.18 -4.52
N TRP A 100 -4.66 -7.21 -3.70
CA TRP A 100 -4.12 -8.49 -4.11
C TRP A 100 -4.95 -9.64 -3.53
N ARG A 101 -4.77 -10.82 -4.06
CA ARG A 101 -5.44 -12.02 -3.57
C ARG A 101 -4.56 -13.24 -3.70
N THR A 102 -4.83 -14.23 -2.85
CA THR A 102 -4.34 -15.60 -2.99
C THR A 102 -5.49 -16.58 -2.85
N SER A 103 -5.47 -17.66 -3.63
CA SER A 103 -6.41 -18.78 -3.52
C SER A 103 -5.87 -19.91 -2.64
N LYS A 104 -4.59 -19.85 -2.27
CA LYS A 104 -3.90 -20.82 -1.39
C LYS A 104 -3.67 -20.21 -0.02
N ASP A 105 -3.74 -21.02 1.04
CA ASP A 105 -3.21 -20.63 2.35
C ASP A 105 -1.70 -20.66 2.30
N SER A 106 -1.05 -19.52 2.51
CA SER A 106 0.40 -19.41 2.45
C SER A 106 0.90 -18.18 3.20
N ASP A 107 2.13 -18.25 3.64
CA ASP A 107 2.83 -17.11 4.18
C ASP A 107 3.30 -16.23 3.02
N VAL A 108 2.78 -15.02 2.95
CA VAL A 108 3.05 -14.08 1.85
C VAL A 108 3.81 -12.88 2.37
N THR A 109 4.93 -12.57 1.73
CA THR A 109 5.59 -11.27 1.89
C THR A 109 5.22 -10.38 0.71
N LEU A 110 4.55 -9.28 0.99
CA LEU A 110 4.27 -8.22 0.02
C LEU A 110 5.39 -7.20 0.07
N ARG A 111 6.13 -7.04 -1.02
CA ARG A 111 7.22 -6.08 -1.15
C ARG A 111 6.87 -5.00 -2.16
N LEU A 112 7.06 -3.74 -1.78
CA LEU A 112 7.09 -2.61 -2.68
C LEU A 112 8.53 -2.17 -2.86
N GLU A 113 9.03 -2.21 -4.10
CA GLU A 113 10.31 -1.63 -4.49
C GLU A 113 10.06 -0.34 -5.26
N TYR A 114 10.90 0.67 -5.06
CA TYR A 114 10.72 1.96 -5.70
C TYR A 114 12.06 2.69 -5.87
N ARG A 115 12.06 3.59 -6.85
CA ARG A 115 13.14 4.55 -7.11
C ARG A 115 12.62 5.95 -6.87
N GLN A 116 13.43 6.79 -6.28
CA GLN A 116 13.11 8.21 -6.08
C GLN A 116 13.95 9.09 -6.99
N ALA A 117 13.39 10.22 -7.37
CA ALA A 117 14.03 11.13 -8.33
C ALA A 117 15.42 11.58 -7.89
N GLY A 118 15.62 11.85 -6.59
CA GLY A 118 16.89 12.29 -6.02
C GLY A 118 17.94 11.18 -5.85
N LEU A 119 17.54 9.90 -5.92
CA LEU A 119 18.43 8.74 -5.73
C LEU A 119 18.83 8.04 -7.04
N GLY A 120 18.39 8.56 -8.19
CA GLY A 120 18.70 7.99 -9.49
C GLY A 120 18.23 6.53 -9.61
N ASN A 121 19.15 5.60 -9.84
CA ASN A 121 18.85 4.17 -10.02
C ASN A 121 18.82 3.35 -8.72
N PHE A 122 19.04 3.97 -7.57
CA PHE A 122 19.01 3.27 -6.30
C PHE A 122 17.59 2.76 -6.01
N VAL A 123 17.50 1.50 -5.61
CA VAL A 123 16.22 0.83 -5.32
C VAL A 123 16.03 0.76 -3.82
N MET A 124 14.98 1.40 -3.36
CA MET A 124 14.47 1.28 -1.99
C MET A 124 13.40 0.18 -1.94
N ALA A 125 13.19 -0.42 -0.77
CA ALA A 125 12.14 -1.40 -0.58
C ALA A 125 11.46 -1.30 0.78
N GLN A 126 10.17 -1.65 0.79
CA GLN A 126 9.38 -1.83 2.01
C GLN A 126 8.66 -3.17 1.91
N GLU A 127 8.55 -3.89 3.03
CA GLU A 127 7.87 -5.18 3.12
C GLU A 127 6.78 -5.21 4.18
N ARG A 128 5.76 -6.05 3.91
CA ARG A 128 4.78 -6.49 4.90
C ARG A 128 4.62 -7.99 4.81
N TYR A 129 4.62 -8.64 5.95
CA TYR A 129 4.42 -10.07 6.07
C TYR A 129 2.97 -10.39 6.47
N PHE A 130 2.41 -11.40 5.82
CA PHE A 130 1.06 -11.89 6.02
C PHE A 130 1.11 -13.40 6.27
N PRO A 131 1.00 -13.84 7.53
CA PRO A 131 0.96 -15.26 7.84
C PRO A 131 -0.37 -15.87 7.39
N ALA A 132 -0.31 -17.09 6.84
CA ALA A 132 -1.47 -17.86 6.41
C ALA A 132 -2.48 -17.02 5.59
N ALA A 133 -1.97 -16.20 4.67
CA ALA A 133 -2.80 -15.33 3.86
C ALA A 133 -3.71 -16.13 2.95
N ARG A 134 -5.01 -15.78 2.90
CA ARG A 134 -5.99 -16.35 2.01
C ARG A 134 -7.04 -15.32 1.62
N GLY A 135 -7.54 -15.40 0.39
CA GLY A 135 -8.59 -14.51 -0.10
C GLY A 135 -8.07 -13.18 -0.58
N SER A 136 -8.86 -12.13 -0.41
CA SER A 136 -8.56 -10.77 -0.91
C SER A 136 -8.04 -9.89 0.18
N HIS A 137 -6.99 -9.15 -0.13
CA HIS A 137 -6.30 -8.25 0.78
C HIS A 137 -6.18 -6.85 0.18
N ARG A 138 -6.13 -5.86 1.06
CA ARG A 138 -5.81 -4.47 0.73
C ARG A 138 -4.65 -4.04 1.60
N SER A 139 -3.57 -3.60 1.01
CA SER A 139 -2.36 -3.17 1.70
C SER A 139 -1.95 -1.77 1.27
N THR A 140 -1.39 -1.01 2.20
CA THR A 140 -0.95 0.36 1.94
C THR A 140 0.52 0.53 2.25
N PHE A 141 1.24 1.23 1.36
CA PHE A 141 2.60 1.70 1.58
C PHE A 141 2.65 3.20 1.38
N GLN A 142 3.59 3.83 2.03
CA GLN A 142 3.81 5.26 1.90
C GLN A 142 5.30 5.59 1.94
N VAL A 143 5.69 6.55 1.11
CA VAL A 143 7.02 7.15 1.08
C VAL A 143 6.81 8.62 1.39
N THR A 144 6.98 9.00 2.66
CA THR A 144 6.57 10.30 3.21
C THR A 144 7.63 10.86 4.16
N GLY A 145 7.44 12.09 4.63
CA GLY A 145 8.32 12.72 5.60
C GLY A 145 9.72 12.98 5.04
N ASP A 146 10.71 12.79 5.87
CA ASP A 146 12.12 13.10 5.53
C ASP A 146 12.58 12.35 4.28
N GLU A 147 12.19 11.09 4.12
CA GLU A 147 12.50 10.30 2.94
C GLU A 147 11.97 10.93 1.65
N PHE A 148 10.76 11.48 1.68
CA PHE A 148 10.20 12.16 0.53
C PHE A 148 10.81 13.55 0.34
N LEU A 149 11.02 14.29 1.42
CA LEU A 149 11.56 15.65 1.37
C LEU A 149 13.01 15.68 0.86
N GLU A 150 13.83 14.70 1.25
CA GLU A 150 15.23 14.61 0.85
C GLU A 150 15.40 13.99 -0.55
N ASN A 151 14.63 12.94 -0.87
CA ASN A 151 14.86 12.14 -2.07
C ASN A 151 13.83 12.38 -3.18
N GLY A 152 12.77 13.14 -2.89
CA GLY A 152 11.75 13.52 -3.85
C GLY A 152 10.74 12.42 -4.17
N LEU A 153 10.02 12.63 -5.27
CA LEU A 153 8.95 11.77 -5.76
C LEU A 153 9.45 10.37 -6.12
N VAL A 154 8.58 9.38 -5.90
CA VAL A 154 8.76 8.05 -6.48
C VAL A 154 8.58 8.12 -7.99
N SER A 155 9.65 7.87 -8.73
CA SER A 155 9.70 7.92 -10.20
C SER A 155 9.31 6.59 -10.85
N ALA A 156 9.69 5.47 -10.23
CA ALA A 156 9.36 4.12 -10.68
C ALA A 156 9.10 3.20 -9.49
N TRP A 157 8.21 2.22 -9.66
CA TRP A 157 7.90 1.25 -8.62
C TRP A 157 7.56 -0.12 -9.20
N ARG A 158 7.77 -1.17 -8.41
CA ARG A 158 7.20 -2.49 -8.63
C ARG A 158 6.72 -3.11 -7.32
N ALA A 159 5.66 -3.88 -7.38
CA ALA A 159 5.09 -4.63 -6.27
C ALA A 159 5.26 -6.13 -6.53
N LEU A 160 5.68 -6.86 -5.51
CA LEU A 160 6.01 -8.28 -5.57
C LEU A 160 5.21 -9.02 -4.49
N LEU A 161 4.61 -10.16 -4.85
CA LEU A 161 4.18 -11.17 -3.89
C LEU A 161 5.26 -12.24 -3.84
N ILE A 162 5.75 -12.52 -2.63
CA ILE A 162 6.86 -13.44 -2.39
C ILE A 162 6.34 -14.55 -1.45
N VAL A 163 6.56 -15.79 -1.86
CA VAL A 163 6.24 -16.99 -1.10
C VAL A 163 7.45 -17.92 -1.16
N ASP A 164 7.87 -18.45 -0.03
CA ASP A 164 9.02 -19.35 0.09
C ASP A 164 10.29 -18.84 -0.61
N GLY A 165 10.52 -17.50 -0.51
CA GLY A 165 11.67 -16.84 -1.11
C GLY A 165 11.61 -16.68 -2.64
N ARG A 166 10.44 -16.89 -3.27
CA ARG A 166 10.24 -16.78 -4.71
C ARG A 166 9.19 -15.72 -5.03
N ILE A 167 9.36 -14.99 -6.12
CA ILE A 167 8.39 -14.02 -6.61
C ILE A 167 7.30 -14.78 -7.37
N VAL A 168 6.10 -14.86 -6.77
CA VAL A 168 4.94 -15.57 -7.34
C VAL A 168 4.00 -14.68 -8.14
N ALA A 169 4.02 -13.37 -7.89
CA ALA A 169 3.32 -12.38 -8.71
C ALA A 169 4.05 -11.03 -8.68
N LEU A 170 3.96 -10.30 -9.77
CA LEU A 170 4.53 -8.95 -9.84
C LEU A 170 3.61 -7.98 -10.61
N ARG A 171 3.71 -6.70 -10.26
CA ARG A 171 3.19 -5.56 -11.02
C ARG A 171 4.18 -4.41 -10.93
N GLN A 172 4.32 -3.65 -12.00
CA GLN A 172 5.27 -2.54 -12.05
C GLN A 172 4.73 -1.35 -12.85
N SER A 173 5.28 -0.19 -12.57
CA SER A 173 5.04 1.01 -13.37
C SER A 173 5.71 0.91 -14.75
N SER A 174 5.21 1.65 -15.72
CA SER A 174 5.82 1.74 -17.06
C SER A 174 7.26 2.27 -17.06
N MET A 175 7.61 3.01 -16.00
CA MET A 175 8.96 3.59 -15.83
C MET A 175 9.96 2.63 -15.18
N TRP A 176 9.52 1.47 -14.71
CA TRP A 176 10.40 0.43 -14.17
C TRP A 176 11.06 -0.35 -15.32
N ARG A 177 12.30 -0.05 -15.58
CA ARG A 177 13.14 -0.69 -16.62
C ARG A 177 14.40 -1.26 -15.98
#